data_9e01a279c23e4a40a921888695b2540a
#
_entry.id   9e01a279c23e4a40a921888695b2540a
#
_cell.length_a   1.000
_cell.length_b   1.000
_cell.length_c   1.000
_cell.angle_alpha   90.00
_cell.angle_beta   90.00
_cell.angle_gamma   90.00
#
_symmetry.space_group_name_H-M   'P 1'
#
loop_
_entity.id
_entity.type
_entity.pdbx_description
1 polymer ?
#
loop_
_entity_poly.entity_id
_entity_poly.type
_entity_poly.pdbx_seq_one_letter_code
_entity_poly.pdbx_strand_id
1 'polypeptide(L)'
;DNTDTYRMYTDIIDSVSVVNNARNFLKLSDEVLLFPILKHYKHISRLANIFTQLRPELDGKGCIIIDDEADQSSFNTYAKKNSQSEEWEEDEFSKTYSSILDLKNSLPNHSYVQYTATPQAAFLIDNNDILSPKFHTVLTPGKGYTGGKEFFKNKDRDVVELIPDDQINDPKNPLTSLPATLIDALKEFLISVAIVVIIQKRMKFLSMMVHIDGRRASNEKFASWINEKTQE
;
A
#
# COMPACT_ATOMS: atom_id res chain seq x y z
N ASP A 1 3.21 -5.71 32.76
CA ASP A 1 4.25 -6.58 32.21
C ASP A 1 3.95 -6.76 30.73
N ASN A 2 4.58 -5.92 29.92
CA ASN A 2 4.51 -6.02 28.46
C ASN A 2 5.68 -6.93 28.05
N THR A 3 5.48 -8.23 28.13
CA THR A 3 6.41 -9.18 27.53
C THR A 3 6.13 -9.18 26.05
N ASP A 4 7.05 -8.59 25.27
CA ASP A 4 7.01 -8.67 23.81
C ASP A 4 7.01 -10.15 23.43
N THR A 5 5.89 -10.62 22.90
CA THR A 5 5.68 -12.01 22.50
C THR A 5 6.11 -12.27 21.07
N TYR A 6 6.88 -11.38 20.48
CA TYR A 6 7.38 -11.49 19.10
C TYR A 6 8.78 -10.91 18.96
N ARG A 7 9.49 -11.38 17.92
CA ARG A 7 10.75 -10.83 17.46
C ARG A 7 10.58 -10.29 16.02
N MET A 8 10.96 -9.04 15.81
CA MET A 8 10.81 -8.35 14.53
C MET A 8 12.14 -8.24 13.78
N TYR A 9 12.11 -8.53 12.48
CA TYR A 9 13.21 -8.35 11.55
C TYR A 9 12.82 -7.32 10.48
N THR A 10 13.22 -6.07 10.68
CA THR A 10 12.95 -4.95 9.75
C THR A 10 14.02 -4.81 8.68
N ASP A 11 15.23 -5.33 8.92
CA ASP A 11 16.31 -5.39 7.95
C ASP A 11 16.68 -6.84 7.67
N ILE A 12 16.56 -7.23 6.41
CA ILE A 12 16.88 -8.56 5.91
C ILE A 12 18.02 -8.55 4.87
N ILE A 13 18.80 -7.46 4.79
CA ILE A 13 19.90 -7.31 3.82
C ILE A 13 20.98 -8.34 4.10
N ASP A 14 21.42 -8.47 5.36
CA ASP A 14 22.30 -9.54 5.78
C ASP A 14 21.51 -10.83 6.06
N SER A 15 21.19 -11.54 4.98
CA SER A 15 20.40 -12.77 5.05
C SER A 15 21.06 -13.87 5.88
N VAL A 16 22.39 -13.93 5.93
CA VAL A 16 23.13 -14.96 6.70
C VAL A 16 22.94 -14.75 8.19
N SER A 17 23.10 -13.52 8.66
CA SER A 17 22.86 -13.17 10.07
C SER A 17 21.42 -13.39 10.45
N VAL A 18 20.47 -12.97 9.60
CA VAL A 18 19.03 -13.15 9.84
C VAL A 18 18.68 -14.64 9.95
N VAL A 19 19.15 -15.49 9.04
CA VAL A 19 18.91 -16.94 9.06
C VAL A 19 19.45 -17.56 10.33
N ASN A 20 20.70 -17.24 10.74
CA ASN A 20 21.30 -17.81 11.94
C ASN A 20 20.55 -17.38 13.21
N ASN A 21 20.20 -16.11 13.31
CA ASN A 21 19.46 -15.59 14.45
C ASN A 21 18.03 -16.16 14.53
N ALA A 22 17.32 -16.22 13.39
CA ALA A 22 15.97 -16.78 13.33
C ALA A 22 15.96 -18.29 13.62
N ARG A 23 16.96 -19.04 13.12
CA ARG A 23 17.12 -20.47 13.40
C ARG A 23 17.28 -20.74 14.89
N ASN A 24 18.14 -19.99 15.57
CA ASN A 24 18.34 -20.13 17.00
C ASN A 24 17.06 -19.78 17.77
N PHE A 25 16.38 -18.73 17.37
CA PHE A 25 15.14 -18.30 17.99
C PHE A 25 14.02 -19.35 17.84
N LEU A 26 13.81 -19.89 16.63
CA LEU A 26 12.81 -20.92 16.36
C LEU A 26 13.03 -22.24 17.13
N LYS A 27 14.27 -22.51 17.57
CA LYS A 27 14.62 -23.68 18.40
C LYS A 27 14.41 -23.46 19.88
N LEU A 28 14.51 -22.22 20.34
CA LEU A 28 14.59 -21.90 21.77
C LEU A 28 13.34 -21.16 22.29
N SER A 29 12.48 -20.70 21.41
CA SER A 29 11.33 -19.87 21.78
C SER A 29 10.06 -20.29 21.05
N ASP A 30 8.93 -20.16 21.73
CA ASP A 30 7.58 -20.30 21.15
C ASP A 30 6.99 -18.95 20.71
N GLU A 31 7.78 -17.89 20.78
CA GLU A 31 7.37 -16.55 20.35
C GLU A 31 7.25 -16.44 18.82
N VAL A 32 6.58 -15.38 18.36
CA VAL A 32 6.34 -15.14 16.93
C VAL A 32 7.50 -14.41 16.28
N LEU A 33 7.94 -14.87 15.11
CA LEU A 33 8.82 -14.11 14.24
C LEU A 33 8.00 -13.24 13.30
N LEU A 34 8.31 -11.94 13.22
CA LEU A 34 7.64 -10.98 12.37
C LEU A 34 8.63 -10.37 11.37
N PHE A 35 8.29 -10.42 10.09
CA PHE A 35 9.11 -9.89 8.98
C PHE A 35 8.31 -8.84 8.19
N PRO A 36 8.24 -7.57 8.64
CA PRO A 36 7.65 -6.50 7.84
C PRO A 36 8.61 -6.09 6.72
N ILE A 37 8.15 -6.19 5.49
CA ILE A 37 8.93 -5.84 4.30
C ILE A 37 8.12 -4.96 3.35
N LEU A 38 8.79 -4.14 2.56
CA LEU A 38 8.16 -3.46 1.44
C LEU A 38 7.77 -4.47 0.36
N LYS A 39 6.58 -4.29 -0.23
CA LYS A 39 6.07 -5.13 -1.32
C LYS A 39 6.78 -4.79 -2.64
N HIS A 40 8.01 -5.27 -2.74
CA HIS A 40 8.85 -5.15 -3.92
C HIS A 40 9.55 -6.49 -4.17
N TYR A 41 9.63 -6.94 -5.40
CA TYR A 41 10.12 -8.27 -5.76
C TYR A 41 11.47 -8.63 -5.14
N LYS A 42 12.43 -7.69 -5.05
CA LYS A 42 13.75 -7.96 -4.44
C LYS A 42 13.68 -8.30 -2.96
N HIS A 43 12.79 -7.63 -2.20
CA HIS A 43 12.62 -7.90 -0.77
C HIS A 43 11.89 -9.22 -0.57
N ILE A 44 10.83 -9.46 -1.36
CA ILE A 44 10.04 -10.69 -1.29
C ILE A 44 10.91 -11.90 -1.65
N SER A 45 11.69 -11.85 -2.75
CA SER A 45 12.61 -12.95 -3.14
C SER A 45 13.68 -13.20 -2.09
N ARG A 46 14.22 -12.15 -1.45
CA ARG A 46 15.18 -12.30 -0.36
C ARG A 46 14.56 -13.02 0.84
N LEU A 47 13.33 -12.65 1.21
CA LEU A 47 12.60 -13.30 2.29
C LEU A 47 12.28 -14.75 1.96
N ALA A 48 11.88 -15.06 0.73
CA ALA A 48 11.68 -16.43 0.25
C ALA A 48 12.95 -17.28 0.39
N ASN A 49 14.11 -16.73 0.04
CA ASN A 49 15.39 -17.40 0.21
C ASN A 49 15.75 -17.64 1.70
N ILE A 50 15.44 -16.71 2.58
CA ILE A 50 15.62 -16.87 4.03
C ILE A 50 14.75 -18.03 4.52
N PHE A 51 13.47 -18.05 4.17
CA PHE A 51 12.55 -19.12 4.61
C PHE A 51 12.89 -20.48 3.99
N THR A 52 13.39 -20.52 2.76
CA THR A 52 13.91 -21.76 2.17
C THR A 52 15.03 -22.34 3.03
N GLN A 53 15.94 -21.53 3.56
CA GLN A 53 17.03 -21.96 4.44
C GLN A 53 16.56 -22.31 5.86
N LEU A 54 15.41 -21.77 6.30
CA LEU A 54 14.79 -22.05 7.59
C LEU A 54 13.74 -23.17 7.52
N ARG A 55 13.50 -23.75 6.37
CA ARG A 55 12.43 -24.73 6.15
C ARG A 55 12.43 -25.89 7.17
N PRO A 56 13.58 -26.46 7.54
CA PRO A 56 13.61 -27.53 8.56
C PRO A 56 13.11 -27.06 9.95
N GLU A 57 13.37 -25.82 10.30
CA GLU A 57 12.95 -25.24 11.58
C GLU A 57 11.48 -24.77 11.57
N LEU A 58 10.91 -24.59 10.38
CA LEU A 58 9.51 -24.18 10.16
C LEU A 58 8.57 -25.39 10.03
N ASP A 59 9.11 -26.60 9.92
CA ASP A 59 8.28 -27.80 9.85
C ASP A 59 7.41 -27.93 11.10
N GLY A 60 6.12 -28.18 10.92
CA GLY A 60 5.13 -28.23 11.99
C GLY A 60 4.72 -26.87 12.57
N LYS A 61 5.32 -25.75 12.16
CA LYS A 61 4.93 -24.41 12.60
C LYS A 61 3.95 -23.76 11.62
N GLY A 62 2.95 -23.05 12.16
CA GLY A 62 2.02 -22.25 11.35
C GLY A 62 2.65 -20.93 10.92
N CYS A 63 2.46 -20.56 9.67
CA CYS A 63 2.91 -19.29 9.10
C CYS A 63 1.72 -18.51 8.55
N ILE A 64 1.79 -17.19 8.61
CA ILE A 64 0.81 -16.29 7.98
C ILE A 64 1.54 -15.27 7.11
N ILE A 65 1.09 -15.11 5.89
CA ILE A 65 1.51 -14.03 4.99
C ILE A 65 0.36 -13.05 4.95
N ILE A 66 0.63 -11.79 5.30
CA ILE A 66 -0.33 -10.69 5.21
C ILE A 66 0.12 -9.79 4.06
N ASP A 67 -0.69 -9.72 3.02
CA ASP A 67 -0.47 -8.87 1.85
C ASP A 67 -1.40 -7.67 1.92
N ASP A 68 -0.85 -6.53 2.32
CA ASP A 68 -1.56 -5.27 2.38
C ASP A 68 -1.57 -4.58 1.01
N GLU A 69 -2.65 -3.87 0.67
CA GLU A 69 -2.90 -3.30 -0.66
C GLU A 69 -2.75 -4.38 -1.76
N ALA A 70 -3.42 -5.51 -1.56
CA ALA A 70 -3.23 -6.70 -2.41
C ALA A 70 -3.70 -6.50 -3.86
N ASP A 71 -4.58 -5.53 -4.12
CA ASP A 71 -4.98 -5.10 -5.46
C ASP A 71 -3.84 -4.41 -6.23
N GLN A 72 -2.76 -4.00 -5.54
CA GLN A 72 -1.59 -3.37 -6.14
C GLN A 72 -0.44 -4.37 -6.23
N SER A 73 0.05 -4.61 -7.44
CA SER A 73 1.27 -5.40 -7.73
C SER A 73 1.23 -6.89 -7.37
N SER A 74 0.16 -7.38 -6.72
CA SER A 74 0.06 -8.80 -6.32
C SER A 74 -0.55 -9.68 -7.40
N PHE A 75 -1.18 -9.10 -8.41
CA PHE A 75 -1.89 -9.85 -9.45
C PHE A 75 -1.13 -9.90 -10.75
N ASN A 76 -1.30 -11.02 -11.46
CA ASN A 76 -0.76 -11.19 -12.80
C ASN A 76 -1.55 -10.35 -13.81
N THR A 77 -1.14 -9.12 -14.05
CA THR A 77 -1.75 -8.23 -15.05
C THR A 77 -1.46 -8.65 -16.50
N TYR A 78 -0.64 -9.68 -16.71
CA TYR A 78 -0.24 -10.16 -18.05
C TYR A 78 -1.32 -10.91 -18.81
N ALA A 79 -2.33 -11.46 -18.15
CA ALA A 79 -3.43 -12.12 -18.86
C ALA A 79 -4.07 -11.21 -19.93
N LYS A 80 -4.01 -9.90 -19.74
CA LYS A 80 -4.56 -8.91 -20.68
C LYS A 80 -3.56 -8.44 -21.76
N LYS A 81 -2.24 -8.48 -21.49
CA LYS A 81 -1.19 -8.10 -22.46
C LYS A 81 -0.79 -9.25 -23.37
N ASN A 82 -0.88 -10.50 -22.90
CA ASN A 82 -0.54 -11.70 -23.69
C ASN A 82 -1.39 -11.89 -24.93
N SER A 83 -2.54 -11.22 -25.02
CA SER A 83 -3.37 -11.25 -26.24
C SER A 83 -2.97 -10.22 -27.31
N GLN A 84 -1.96 -9.36 -27.05
CA GLN A 84 -1.72 -8.20 -27.91
C GLN A 84 -0.26 -7.91 -28.35
N SER A 85 0.78 -8.66 -27.89
CA SER A 85 2.16 -8.42 -28.36
C SER A 85 3.04 -9.66 -28.38
N GLU A 86 3.86 -9.78 -29.44
CA GLU A 86 4.80 -10.88 -29.70
C GLU A 86 6.18 -10.71 -29.01
N GLU A 87 6.46 -9.60 -28.33
CA GLU A 87 7.73 -9.36 -27.63
C GLU A 87 7.51 -9.12 -26.13
N TRP A 88 8.19 -9.94 -25.32
CA TRP A 88 8.08 -9.98 -23.88
C TRP A 88 9.25 -9.23 -23.20
N GLU A 89 8.99 -8.08 -22.61
CA GLU A 89 9.82 -7.61 -21.51
C GLU A 89 9.14 -7.99 -20.18
N GLU A 90 9.87 -8.68 -19.28
CA GLU A 90 9.40 -8.98 -17.94
C GLU A 90 9.19 -7.67 -17.16
N ASP A 91 7.93 -7.27 -17.00
CA ASP A 91 7.53 -6.11 -16.23
C ASP A 91 7.72 -6.37 -14.72
N GLU A 92 7.94 -5.33 -13.92
CA GLU A 92 8.14 -5.44 -12.46
C GLU A 92 6.97 -6.09 -11.73
N PHE A 93 5.76 -5.96 -12.24
CA PHE A 93 4.56 -6.61 -11.70
C PHE A 93 4.61 -8.13 -11.82
N SER A 94 5.06 -8.67 -12.93
CA SER A 94 5.28 -10.11 -13.09
C SER A 94 6.32 -10.63 -12.12
N LYS A 95 7.40 -9.89 -11.89
CA LYS A 95 8.44 -10.23 -10.91
C LYS A 95 7.90 -10.25 -9.48
N THR A 96 7.04 -9.30 -9.13
CA THR A 96 6.41 -9.27 -7.80
C THR A 96 5.48 -10.46 -7.60
N TYR A 97 4.64 -10.77 -8.58
CA TYR A 97 3.77 -11.94 -8.55
C TYR A 97 4.56 -13.24 -8.37
N SER A 98 5.57 -13.47 -9.23
CA SER A 98 6.45 -14.66 -9.14
C SER A 98 7.14 -14.75 -7.78
N SER A 99 7.62 -13.63 -7.26
CA SER A 99 8.26 -13.60 -5.94
C SER A 99 7.30 -13.94 -4.79
N ILE A 100 6.03 -13.55 -4.89
CA ILE A 100 4.99 -13.96 -3.93
C ILE A 100 4.76 -15.46 -3.99
N LEU A 101 4.72 -16.05 -5.19
CA LEU A 101 4.61 -17.51 -5.34
C LEU A 101 5.82 -18.22 -4.73
N ASP A 102 7.03 -17.73 -4.96
CA ASP A 102 8.25 -18.29 -4.37
C ASP A 102 8.22 -18.21 -2.85
N LEU A 103 7.76 -17.08 -2.29
CA LEU A 103 7.57 -16.91 -0.84
C LEU A 103 6.58 -17.92 -0.29
N LYS A 104 5.43 -18.10 -0.92
CA LYS A 104 4.44 -19.12 -0.52
C LYS A 104 5.05 -20.53 -0.57
N ASN A 105 5.79 -20.86 -1.62
CA ASN A 105 6.41 -22.17 -1.79
C ASN A 105 7.54 -22.44 -0.78
N SER A 106 8.18 -21.40 -0.26
CA SER A 106 9.24 -21.53 0.75
C SER A 106 8.71 -21.90 2.16
N LEU A 107 7.41 -21.66 2.41
CA LEU A 107 6.76 -21.91 3.69
C LEU A 107 5.96 -23.22 3.68
N PRO A 108 6.25 -24.20 4.57
CA PRO A 108 5.62 -25.52 4.55
C PRO A 108 4.12 -25.47 4.88
N ASN A 109 3.75 -24.70 5.93
CA ASN A 109 2.38 -24.54 6.38
C ASN A 109 2.05 -23.06 6.49
N HIS A 110 1.29 -22.50 5.53
CA HIS A 110 0.98 -21.10 5.53
C HIS A 110 -0.48 -20.79 5.18
N SER A 111 -0.95 -19.69 5.74
CA SER A 111 -2.15 -18.99 5.27
C SER A 111 -1.72 -17.70 4.58
N TYR A 112 -2.35 -17.40 3.43
CA TYR A 112 -2.14 -16.16 2.70
C TYR A 112 -3.39 -15.30 2.80
N VAL A 113 -3.25 -14.13 3.40
CA VAL A 113 -4.34 -13.20 3.68
C VAL A 113 -4.10 -11.91 2.91
N GLN A 114 -5.05 -11.53 2.10
CA GLN A 114 -5.04 -10.32 1.28
C GLN A 114 -5.92 -9.25 1.92
N TYR A 115 -5.38 -8.05 2.12
CA TYR A 115 -6.12 -6.87 2.55
C TYR A 115 -6.17 -5.86 1.41
N THR A 116 -7.34 -5.32 1.14
CA THR A 116 -7.53 -4.24 0.17
C THR A 116 -8.80 -3.45 0.46
N ALA A 117 -8.77 -2.15 0.17
CA ALA A 117 -9.96 -1.30 0.16
C ALA A 117 -10.74 -1.41 -1.17
N THR A 118 -10.11 -1.95 -2.24
CA THR A 118 -10.67 -2.05 -3.60
C THR A 118 -10.60 -3.51 -4.11
N PRO A 119 -11.49 -4.40 -3.61
CA PRO A 119 -11.39 -5.84 -3.85
C PRO A 119 -11.76 -6.27 -5.27
N GLN A 120 -12.20 -5.36 -6.14
CA GLN A 120 -12.67 -5.67 -7.49
C GLN A 120 -11.61 -6.41 -8.31
N ALA A 121 -10.34 -6.01 -8.19
CA ALA A 121 -9.25 -6.67 -8.89
C ALA A 121 -9.11 -8.14 -8.47
N ALA A 122 -9.21 -8.43 -7.16
CA ALA A 122 -9.14 -9.79 -6.63
C ALA A 122 -10.28 -10.70 -7.12
N PHE A 123 -11.47 -10.14 -7.36
CA PHE A 123 -12.64 -10.90 -7.86
C PHE A 123 -12.62 -11.10 -9.37
N LEU A 124 -11.81 -10.32 -10.11
CA LEU A 124 -11.69 -10.43 -11.56
C LEU A 124 -10.56 -11.37 -12.00
N ILE A 125 -9.80 -11.91 -11.05
CA ILE A 125 -8.77 -12.91 -11.35
C ILE A 125 -9.46 -14.23 -11.71
N ASP A 126 -8.82 -14.98 -12.63
CA ASP A 126 -9.23 -16.34 -12.94
C ASP A 126 -9.25 -17.19 -11.65
N ASN A 127 -10.33 -17.91 -11.43
CA ASN A 127 -10.51 -18.80 -10.27
C ASN A 127 -9.42 -19.88 -10.19
N ASN A 128 -8.70 -20.13 -11.29
CA ASN A 128 -7.57 -21.05 -11.34
C ASN A 128 -6.23 -20.42 -10.93
N ASP A 129 -6.18 -19.10 -10.72
CA ASP A 129 -4.96 -18.46 -10.26
C ASP A 129 -4.64 -18.84 -8.80
N ILE A 130 -3.36 -19.12 -8.54
CA ILE A 130 -2.89 -19.55 -7.20
C ILE A 130 -3.12 -18.47 -6.13
N LEU A 131 -3.17 -17.19 -6.53
CA LEU A 131 -3.46 -16.08 -5.63
C LEU A 131 -4.96 -15.72 -5.58
N SER A 132 -5.80 -16.43 -6.33
CA SER A 132 -7.26 -16.24 -6.25
C SER A 132 -7.76 -16.58 -4.84
N PRO A 133 -8.53 -15.66 -4.19
CA PRO A 133 -9.01 -15.88 -2.84
C PRO A 133 -10.07 -16.99 -2.81
N LYS A 134 -9.88 -18.01 -1.97
CA LYS A 134 -10.84 -19.10 -1.79
C LYS A 134 -12.08 -18.69 -1.00
N PHE A 135 -11.97 -17.66 -0.18
CA PHE A 135 -13.07 -17.02 0.52
C PHE A 135 -12.76 -15.55 0.73
N HIS A 136 -13.78 -14.75 0.96
CA HIS A 136 -13.62 -13.33 1.27
C HIS A 136 -14.65 -12.90 2.32
N THR A 137 -14.33 -11.80 2.98
CA THR A 137 -15.26 -11.11 3.86
C THR A 137 -15.11 -9.61 3.70
N VAL A 138 -16.24 -8.91 3.76
CA VAL A 138 -16.27 -7.45 3.74
C VAL A 138 -16.42 -6.97 5.18
N LEU A 139 -15.45 -6.19 5.65
CA LEU A 139 -15.49 -5.63 6.99
C LEU A 139 -16.58 -4.54 7.06
N THR A 140 -17.39 -4.58 8.10
CA THR A 140 -18.34 -3.52 8.36
C THR A 140 -17.59 -2.26 8.78
N PRO A 141 -17.88 -1.10 8.17
CA PRO A 141 -17.27 0.16 8.59
C PRO A 141 -17.46 0.43 10.08
N GLY A 142 -16.40 0.86 10.73
CA GLY A 142 -16.46 1.23 12.15
C GLY A 142 -17.37 2.44 12.39
N LYS A 143 -17.81 2.61 13.64
CA LYS A 143 -18.65 3.74 14.03
C LYS A 143 -17.89 5.06 13.79
N GLY A 144 -18.52 5.98 13.04
CA GLY A 144 -17.92 7.28 12.71
C GLY A 144 -16.99 7.25 11.50
N TYR A 145 -16.87 6.12 10.80
CA TYR A 145 -16.16 6.08 9.52
C TYR A 145 -16.85 6.96 8.49
N THR A 146 -16.07 7.84 7.86
CA THR A 146 -16.51 8.71 6.76
C THR A 146 -15.86 8.22 5.47
N GLY A 147 -16.67 7.78 4.53
CA GLY A 147 -16.19 7.17 3.29
C GLY A 147 -17.03 7.54 2.08
N GLY A 148 -16.97 6.71 1.04
CA GLY A 148 -17.61 6.98 -0.24
C GLY A 148 -19.13 7.24 -0.17
N LYS A 149 -19.82 6.72 0.84
CA LYS A 149 -21.24 6.99 1.03
C LYS A 149 -21.48 8.46 1.37
N GLU A 150 -20.70 9.01 2.29
CA GLU A 150 -20.77 10.40 2.75
C GLU A 150 -20.31 11.38 1.68
N PHE A 151 -19.25 11.01 0.92
CA PHE A 151 -18.69 11.88 -0.13
C PHE A 151 -19.50 11.84 -1.44
N PHE A 152 -20.01 10.68 -1.87
CA PHE A 152 -20.57 10.55 -3.21
C PHE A 152 -22.08 10.27 -3.24
N LYS A 153 -22.69 9.84 -2.12
CA LYS A 153 -24.12 9.53 -2.07
C LYS A 153 -24.94 10.52 -1.24
N ASN A 154 -24.28 11.33 -0.41
CA ASN A 154 -24.98 12.33 0.38
C ASN A 154 -25.24 13.59 -0.48
N LYS A 155 -26.47 13.71 -0.99
CA LYS A 155 -26.89 14.83 -1.86
C LYS A 155 -27.00 16.17 -1.13
N ASP A 156 -26.99 16.16 0.20
CA ASP A 156 -27.09 17.38 1.01
C ASP A 156 -25.73 18.05 1.22
N ARG A 157 -24.65 17.44 0.77
CA ARG A 157 -23.29 17.95 0.87
C ARG A 157 -22.61 17.82 -0.47
N ASP A 158 -22.38 18.96 -1.12
CA ASP A 158 -21.48 19.04 -2.28
C ASP A 158 -20.06 19.20 -1.75
N VAL A 159 -19.37 18.06 -1.60
CA VAL A 159 -18.00 17.98 -1.06
C VAL A 159 -16.97 17.52 -2.08
N VAL A 160 -17.40 17.36 -3.33
CA VAL A 160 -16.56 16.93 -4.45
C VAL A 160 -16.65 17.96 -5.56
N GLU A 161 -15.52 18.60 -5.84
CA GLU A 161 -15.40 19.55 -6.95
C GLU A 161 -14.65 18.92 -8.11
N LEU A 162 -15.09 19.26 -9.33
CA LEU A 162 -14.41 18.84 -10.54
C LEU A 162 -13.27 19.81 -10.86
N ILE A 163 -12.10 19.27 -11.09
CA ILE A 163 -10.95 20.05 -11.59
C ILE A 163 -11.07 20.15 -13.10
N PRO A 164 -11.06 21.38 -13.68
CA PRO A 164 -11.06 21.57 -15.13
C PRO A 164 -9.86 20.91 -15.80
N ASP A 165 -10.06 20.40 -17.03
CA ASP A 165 -9.03 19.64 -17.75
C ASP A 165 -7.73 20.43 -17.98
N ASP A 166 -7.82 21.75 -18.16
CA ASP A 166 -6.68 22.64 -18.32
C ASP A 166 -5.87 22.86 -17.02
N GLN A 167 -6.41 22.42 -15.89
CA GLN A 167 -5.78 22.47 -14.57
C GLN A 167 -5.26 21.11 -14.10
N ILE A 168 -5.37 20.07 -14.91
CA ILE A 168 -4.82 18.75 -14.63
C ILE A 168 -3.36 18.68 -15.09
N ASN A 169 -2.47 18.15 -14.21
CA ASN A 169 -1.07 17.97 -14.57
C ASN A 169 -0.87 16.77 -15.51
N ASP A 170 -0.88 17.01 -16.81
CA ASP A 170 -0.60 15.98 -17.82
C ASP A 170 0.93 15.82 -18.02
N PRO A 171 1.48 14.60 -18.01
CA PRO A 171 2.88 14.33 -18.37
C PRO A 171 3.33 14.91 -19.72
N LYS A 172 2.41 14.98 -20.69
CA LYS A 172 2.69 15.51 -22.02
C LYS A 172 2.58 17.05 -22.10
N ASN A 173 1.85 17.64 -21.18
CA ASN A 173 1.68 19.07 -21.04
C ASN A 173 1.67 19.47 -19.54
N PRO A 174 2.84 19.44 -18.88
CA PRO A 174 2.91 19.66 -17.44
C PRO A 174 2.61 21.13 -17.11
N LEU A 175 1.85 21.33 -16.04
CA LEU A 175 1.57 22.65 -15.50
C LEU A 175 2.87 23.39 -15.14
N THR A 176 2.88 24.69 -15.34
CA THR A 176 4.02 25.56 -15.05
C THR A 176 3.87 26.37 -13.75
N SER A 177 2.66 26.37 -13.16
CA SER A 177 2.32 27.06 -11.91
C SER A 177 1.20 26.31 -11.20
N LEU A 178 0.89 26.71 -9.97
CA LEU A 178 -0.26 26.18 -9.22
C LEU A 178 -1.56 26.48 -9.97
N PRO A 179 -2.43 25.47 -10.18
CA PRO A 179 -3.74 25.70 -10.75
C PRO A 179 -4.64 26.51 -9.80
N ALA A 180 -5.55 27.29 -10.37
CA ALA A 180 -6.45 28.15 -9.59
C ALA A 180 -7.30 27.36 -8.60
N THR A 181 -7.82 26.19 -9.00
CA THR A 181 -8.60 25.31 -8.10
C THR A 181 -7.81 24.86 -6.88
N LEU A 182 -6.52 24.58 -7.03
CA LEU A 182 -5.68 24.22 -5.89
C LEU A 182 -5.40 25.41 -4.97
N ILE A 183 -5.21 26.60 -5.55
CA ILE A 183 -5.05 27.84 -4.75
C ILE A 183 -6.30 28.11 -3.93
N ASP A 184 -7.49 27.94 -4.50
CA ASP A 184 -8.75 28.16 -3.80
C ASP A 184 -8.98 27.10 -2.72
N ALA A 185 -8.69 25.84 -2.99
CA ALA A 185 -8.73 24.78 -1.98
C ALA A 185 -7.76 25.03 -0.81
N LEU A 186 -6.56 25.58 -1.07
CA LEU A 186 -5.61 25.97 -0.04
C LEU A 186 -6.16 27.12 0.83
N LYS A 187 -6.79 28.15 0.23
CA LYS A 187 -7.44 29.25 0.96
C LYS A 187 -8.55 28.73 1.86
N GLU A 188 -9.43 27.88 1.33
CA GLU A 188 -10.52 27.28 2.09
C GLU A 188 -10.01 26.43 3.26
N PHE A 189 -8.95 25.68 3.05
CA PHE A 189 -8.29 24.92 4.11
C PHE A 189 -7.76 25.84 5.21
N LEU A 190 -7.05 26.93 4.86
CA LEU A 190 -6.50 27.89 5.82
C LEU A 190 -7.62 28.61 6.60
N ILE A 191 -8.70 28.99 5.92
CA ILE A 191 -9.88 29.58 6.56
C ILE A 191 -10.50 28.56 7.55
N SER A 192 -10.63 27.31 7.15
CA SER A 192 -11.15 26.25 8.01
C SER A 192 -10.28 26.04 9.25
N VAL A 193 -8.95 26.07 9.10
CA VAL A 193 -8.02 26.02 10.23
C VAL A 193 -8.25 27.21 11.17
N ALA A 194 -8.35 28.41 10.63
CA ALA A 194 -8.59 29.63 11.42
C ALA A 194 -9.93 29.56 12.19
N ILE A 195 -10.99 29.07 11.56
CA ILE A 195 -12.29 28.88 12.21
C ILE A 195 -12.17 27.90 13.38
N VAL A 196 -11.53 26.76 13.19
CA VAL A 196 -11.39 25.74 14.24
C VAL A 196 -10.54 26.25 15.40
N VAL A 197 -9.43 26.92 15.12
CA VAL A 197 -8.51 27.40 16.15
C VAL A 197 -9.07 28.61 16.87
N ILE A 198 -9.55 29.63 16.14
CA ILE A 198 -9.91 30.94 16.72
C ILE A 198 -11.35 30.92 17.25
N ILE A 199 -12.30 30.44 16.45
CA ILE A 199 -13.73 30.50 16.77
C ILE A 199 -14.15 29.36 17.69
N GLN A 200 -13.78 28.13 17.34
CA GLN A 200 -14.15 26.96 18.13
C GLN A 200 -13.22 26.72 19.33
N LYS A 201 -12.09 27.44 19.42
CA LYS A 201 -11.09 27.34 20.49
C LYS A 201 -10.62 25.89 20.71
N ARG A 202 -10.56 25.11 19.64
CA ARG A 202 -10.16 23.71 19.68
C ARG A 202 -8.76 23.59 19.11
N MET A 203 -7.81 23.12 19.91
CA MET A 203 -6.48 22.71 19.46
C MET A 203 -6.60 21.34 18.80
N LYS A 204 -7.01 21.30 17.54
CA LYS A 204 -7.02 20.08 16.72
C LYS A 204 -6.06 20.26 15.57
N PHE A 205 -5.31 19.19 15.29
CA PHE A 205 -4.53 19.13 14.07
C PHE A 205 -5.49 18.91 12.89
N LEU A 206 -5.44 19.82 11.93
CA LEU A 206 -6.10 19.70 10.64
C LEU A 206 -5.02 19.45 9.60
N SER A 207 -5.27 18.57 8.67
CA SER A 207 -4.33 18.25 7.59
C SER A 207 -5.04 18.30 6.26
N MET A 208 -4.32 18.76 5.25
CA MET A 208 -4.71 18.72 3.86
C MET A 208 -3.70 17.85 3.11
N MET A 209 -4.19 16.90 2.31
CA MET A 209 -3.34 16.12 1.43
C MET A 209 -3.49 16.62 0.00
N VAL A 210 -2.35 16.92 -0.65
CA VAL A 210 -2.28 17.26 -2.06
C VAL A 210 -1.54 16.12 -2.77
N HIS A 211 -2.24 15.41 -3.65
CA HIS A 211 -1.69 14.31 -4.43
C HIS A 211 -1.98 14.55 -5.92
N ILE A 212 -0.94 14.81 -6.69
CA ILE A 212 -1.05 15.23 -8.08
C ILE A 212 -1.08 14.03 -9.03
N ASP A 213 -0.09 13.17 -8.89
CA ASP A 213 0.04 11.91 -9.62
C ASP A 213 0.99 10.95 -8.87
N GLY A 214 1.18 9.73 -9.38
CA GLY A 214 2.04 8.73 -8.76
C GLY A 214 3.55 9.02 -8.84
N ARG A 215 3.98 10.12 -9.47
CA ARG A 215 5.41 10.43 -9.66
C ARG A 215 5.93 11.36 -8.59
N ARG A 216 7.03 10.96 -7.97
CA ARG A 216 7.70 11.74 -6.94
C ARG A 216 8.07 13.16 -7.41
N ALA A 217 8.63 13.28 -8.61
CA ALA A 217 9.06 14.57 -9.15
C ALA A 217 7.92 15.58 -9.31
N SER A 218 6.72 15.13 -9.72
CA SER A 218 5.53 15.98 -9.79
C SER A 218 5.11 16.46 -8.40
N ASN A 219 5.08 15.57 -7.42
CA ASN A 219 4.70 15.92 -6.06
C ASN A 219 5.71 16.88 -5.41
N GLU A 220 7.01 16.70 -5.61
CA GLU A 220 8.06 17.61 -5.11
C GLU A 220 7.94 19.02 -5.74
N LYS A 221 7.66 19.09 -7.03
CA LYS A 221 7.44 20.37 -7.74
C LYS A 221 6.25 21.13 -7.17
N PHE A 222 5.13 20.47 -6.99
CA PHE A 222 3.93 21.09 -6.42
C PHE A 222 4.13 21.48 -4.95
N ALA A 223 4.85 20.67 -4.17
CA ALA A 223 5.20 21.02 -2.79
C ALA A 223 6.03 22.31 -2.72
N SER A 224 6.99 22.52 -3.65
CA SER A 224 7.75 23.78 -3.74
C SER A 224 6.84 24.97 -4.01
N TRP A 225 5.95 24.87 -4.99
CA TRP A 225 5.02 25.93 -5.34
C TRP A 225 4.02 26.26 -4.22
N ILE A 226 3.55 25.25 -3.50
CA ILE A 226 2.67 25.45 -2.33
C ILE A 226 3.43 26.18 -1.24
N ASN A 227 4.66 25.79 -0.95
CA ASN A 227 5.48 26.45 0.06
C ASN A 227 5.77 27.92 -0.28
N GLU A 228 6.08 28.21 -1.52
CA GLU A 228 6.25 29.60 -1.99
C GLU A 228 4.97 30.40 -1.80
N LYS A 229 3.82 29.85 -2.21
CA LYS A 229 2.52 30.53 -2.13
C LYS A 229 2.02 30.73 -0.72
N THR A 230 2.38 29.87 0.23
CA THR A 230 1.99 30.01 1.64
C THR A 230 2.86 30.98 2.44
N GLN A 231 3.98 31.47 1.86
CA GLN A 231 4.84 32.50 2.46
C GLN A 231 4.47 33.93 2.02
N GLU A 232 3.68 34.08 0.96
CA GLU A 232 3.09 35.34 0.52
C GLU A 232 1.87 35.73 1.38
#